data_cc97383b565901f753c44cb22339a5a9
#
_entry.id   cc97383b565901f753c44cb22339a5a9
#
_cell.length_a   1.000
_cell.length_b   1.000
_cell.length_c   1.000
_cell.angle_alpha   90.00
_cell.angle_beta   90.00
_cell.angle_gamma   90.00
#
_symmetry.space_group_name_H-M   'P 1'
#
loop_
_entity.id
_entity.type
_entity.pdbx_description
1 polymer ?
#
loop_
_entity_poly.entity_id
_entity_poly.type
_entity_poly.pdbx_seq_one_letter_code
_entity_poly.pdbx_strand_id
1 'polypeptide(L)'
;VRGIGRDPLGLFQISRLTGINIIMGTGWYVPDFHPIDMDSRTVDSLVRELVKEICIGVDSTFIRAGIIGEIGIKDGFLTGNEIKIIQAVSQASIATGISISFHYGGTGRERFKLLDIIRNEGCPTERIILGHSDLIAGDLDLILELLEHGIYIQFDLLGRVGAHLMIEASDSSNPWPSYLNTSSTALVSKVLPTLISYGYADRILLSQDVCTKIQLKKFGGTGYSFILESFIPHLLEVGISQDDIDTILIKNPRDVLQIKQIDSNLLSKFVKC
;
A
#
# COMPACT_ATOMS: atom_id res chain seq x y z
N VAL A 1 -10.19 2.84 -4.33
CA VAL A 1 -10.10 4.29 -4.17
C VAL A 1 -10.84 5.00 -5.28
N ARG A 2 -11.11 6.29 -5.12
CA ARG A 2 -11.78 7.13 -6.13
C ARG A 2 -10.83 7.46 -7.28
N GLY A 3 -11.40 7.64 -8.47
CA GLY A 3 -10.66 8.01 -9.68
C GLY A 3 -10.21 6.84 -10.55
N ILE A 4 -10.12 5.63 -10.03
CA ILE A 4 -9.64 4.43 -10.74
C ILE A 4 -10.71 3.34 -10.90
N GLY A 5 -12.00 3.71 -10.81
CA GLY A 5 -13.11 2.83 -11.18
C GLY A 5 -13.44 1.73 -10.17
N ARG A 6 -13.62 2.08 -8.88
CA ARG A 6 -14.06 1.10 -7.89
C ARG A 6 -15.51 0.65 -8.13
N ASP A 7 -15.76 -0.63 -7.89
CA ASP A 7 -17.10 -1.24 -7.96
C ASP A 7 -17.37 -2.07 -6.69
N PRO A 8 -17.99 -1.48 -5.65
CA PRO A 8 -18.25 -2.16 -4.38
C PRO A 8 -19.19 -3.36 -4.54
N LEU A 9 -20.20 -3.28 -5.41
CA LEU A 9 -21.13 -4.38 -5.63
C LEU A 9 -20.47 -5.54 -6.38
N GLY A 10 -19.62 -5.25 -7.37
CA GLY A 10 -18.83 -6.26 -8.08
C GLY A 10 -17.87 -6.98 -7.14
N LEU A 11 -17.16 -6.26 -6.26
CA LEU A 11 -16.28 -6.86 -5.24
C LEU A 11 -17.07 -7.74 -4.26
N PHE A 12 -18.25 -7.28 -3.82
CA PHE A 12 -19.13 -8.07 -2.95
C PHE A 12 -19.58 -9.38 -3.63
N GLN A 13 -19.98 -9.31 -4.90
CA GLN A 13 -20.37 -10.49 -5.68
C GLN A 13 -19.22 -11.49 -5.84
N ILE A 14 -18.02 -11.00 -6.19
CA ILE A 14 -16.82 -11.85 -6.31
C ILE A 14 -16.52 -12.54 -4.99
N SER A 15 -16.51 -11.80 -3.88
CA SER A 15 -16.29 -12.36 -2.55
C SER A 15 -17.30 -13.49 -2.23
N ARG A 16 -18.58 -13.28 -2.53
CA ARG A 16 -19.64 -14.28 -2.29
C ARG A 16 -19.51 -15.52 -3.16
N LEU A 17 -19.12 -15.35 -4.43
CA LEU A 17 -18.99 -16.45 -5.38
C LEU A 17 -17.72 -17.29 -5.16
N THR A 18 -16.65 -16.67 -4.71
CA THR A 18 -15.34 -17.34 -4.59
C THR A 18 -15.02 -17.78 -3.16
N GLY A 19 -15.71 -17.22 -2.15
CA GLY A 19 -15.37 -17.40 -0.74
C GLY A 19 -14.14 -16.62 -0.27
N ILE A 20 -13.53 -15.79 -1.14
CA ILE A 20 -12.37 -14.97 -0.79
C ILE A 20 -12.84 -13.75 0.01
N ASN A 21 -12.15 -13.46 1.11
CA ASN A 21 -12.34 -12.23 1.84
C ASN A 21 -11.72 -11.05 1.08
N ILE A 22 -12.54 -10.06 0.73
CA ILE A 22 -12.10 -8.85 0.03
C ILE A 22 -12.24 -7.65 0.96
N ILE A 23 -11.13 -6.95 1.22
CA ILE A 23 -11.10 -5.70 1.96
C ILE A 23 -10.99 -4.56 0.95
N MET A 24 -12.07 -3.76 0.84
CA MET A 24 -12.12 -2.65 -0.11
C MET A 24 -11.50 -1.39 0.49
N GLY A 25 -10.74 -0.66 -0.33
CA GLY A 25 -10.13 0.61 0.04
C GLY A 25 -11.02 1.84 -0.18
N THR A 26 -10.67 2.93 0.51
CA THR A 26 -11.22 4.28 0.30
C THR A 26 -10.11 5.32 0.23
N GLY A 27 -10.40 6.48 -0.36
CA GLY A 27 -9.47 7.59 -0.51
C GLY A 27 -9.27 8.00 -1.96
N TRP A 28 -8.18 8.69 -2.25
CA TRP A 28 -7.87 9.26 -3.57
C TRP A 28 -6.51 8.77 -4.06
N TYR A 29 -6.43 8.47 -5.35
CA TYR A 29 -5.21 8.04 -6.02
C TYR A 29 -4.31 9.25 -6.35
N VAL A 30 -3.38 9.12 -7.27
CA VAL A 30 -2.44 10.19 -7.65
C VAL A 30 -3.16 11.43 -8.23
N PRO A 31 -2.52 12.60 -8.24
CA PRO A 31 -3.13 13.88 -8.64
C PRO A 31 -3.91 13.87 -9.95
N ASP A 32 -3.43 13.11 -10.96
CA ASP A 32 -4.09 13.01 -12.26
C ASP A 32 -5.51 12.40 -12.21
N PHE A 33 -5.84 11.73 -11.11
CA PHE A 33 -7.13 11.08 -10.86
C PHE A 33 -7.95 11.76 -9.76
N HIS A 34 -7.48 12.90 -9.24
CA HIS A 34 -8.24 13.66 -8.27
C HIS A 34 -9.52 14.25 -8.89
N PRO A 35 -10.63 14.34 -8.12
CA PRO A 35 -11.81 15.03 -8.59
C PRO A 35 -11.51 16.51 -8.86
N ILE A 36 -12.22 17.09 -9.82
CA ILE A 36 -12.01 18.46 -10.27
C ILE A 36 -12.18 19.52 -9.17
N ASP A 37 -12.92 19.20 -8.13
CA ASP A 37 -13.17 20.08 -6.99
C ASP A 37 -12.14 19.93 -5.85
N MET A 38 -11.08 19.11 -6.03
CA MET A 38 -10.10 18.82 -4.97
C MET A 38 -9.45 20.09 -4.42
N ASP A 39 -9.16 21.07 -5.24
CA ASP A 39 -8.52 22.32 -4.81
C ASP A 39 -9.37 23.10 -3.78
N SER A 40 -10.69 23.07 -3.95
CA SER A 40 -11.65 23.76 -3.06
C SER A 40 -12.01 22.99 -1.81
N ARG A 41 -11.70 21.69 -1.73
CA ARG A 41 -12.01 20.85 -0.58
C ARG A 41 -11.12 21.17 0.61
N THR A 42 -11.70 21.12 1.79
CA THR A 42 -10.97 21.25 3.06
C THR A 42 -10.58 19.87 3.61
N VAL A 43 -9.58 19.80 4.48
CA VAL A 43 -9.22 18.58 5.22
C VAL A 43 -10.45 17.99 5.90
N ASP A 44 -11.23 18.79 6.63
CA ASP A 44 -12.46 18.35 7.31
C ASP A 44 -13.48 17.70 6.37
N SER A 45 -13.64 18.24 5.15
CA SER A 45 -14.58 17.68 4.17
C SER A 45 -14.11 16.31 3.68
N LEU A 46 -12.80 16.14 3.49
CA LEU A 46 -12.17 14.87 3.09
C LEU A 46 -12.30 13.83 4.22
N VAL A 47 -12.03 14.24 5.47
CA VAL A 47 -12.20 13.35 6.65
C VAL A 47 -13.63 12.85 6.75
N ARG A 48 -14.65 13.75 6.62
CA ARG A 48 -16.07 13.35 6.68
C ARG A 48 -16.41 12.32 5.61
N GLU A 49 -15.89 12.48 4.42
CA GLU A 49 -16.13 11.53 3.33
C GLU A 49 -15.50 10.15 3.64
N LEU A 50 -14.26 10.11 4.10
CA LEU A 50 -13.58 8.86 4.50
C LEU A 50 -14.33 8.17 5.64
N VAL A 51 -14.61 8.90 6.70
CA VAL A 51 -15.32 8.34 7.88
C VAL A 51 -16.70 7.82 7.49
N LYS A 52 -17.45 8.54 6.61
CA LYS A 52 -18.72 8.05 6.09
C LYS A 52 -18.56 6.74 5.33
N GLU A 53 -17.56 6.62 4.46
CA GLU A 53 -17.34 5.39 3.67
C GLU A 53 -16.89 4.21 4.54
N ILE A 54 -16.20 4.48 5.64
CA ILE A 54 -15.75 3.46 6.60
C ILE A 54 -16.88 3.04 7.54
N CYS A 55 -17.66 3.98 8.05
CA CYS A 55 -18.66 3.69 9.09
C CYS A 55 -20.05 3.37 8.53
N ILE A 56 -20.43 3.95 7.38
CA ILE A 56 -21.78 3.83 6.82
C ILE A 56 -21.75 2.99 5.54
N GLY A 57 -20.98 3.40 4.54
CA GLY A 57 -20.83 2.70 3.26
C GLY A 57 -20.43 3.60 2.12
N VAL A 58 -19.92 2.98 1.06
CA VAL A 58 -19.40 3.63 -0.16
C VAL A 58 -20.48 3.72 -1.22
N ASP A 59 -20.46 4.80 -2.00
CA ASP A 59 -21.28 4.98 -3.22
C ASP A 59 -22.76 4.63 -3.01
N SER A 60 -23.32 5.06 -1.87
CA SER A 60 -24.72 4.79 -1.46
C SER A 60 -25.05 3.31 -1.29
N THR A 61 -24.05 2.45 -1.09
CA THR A 61 -24.22 1.06 -0.67
C THR A 61 -24.04 0.91 0.83
N PHE A 62 -24.36 -0.29 1.36
CA PHE A 62 -24.05 -0.68 2.75
C PHE A 62 -22.64 -1.26 2.90
N ILE A 63 -21.86 -1.35 1.81
CA ILE A 63 -20.52 -1.92 1.80
C ILE A 63 -19.54 -0.88 2.33
N ARG A 64 -18.85 -1.22 3.42
CA ARG A 64 -17.93 -0.32 4.11
C ARG A 64 -16.49 -0.60 3.69
N ALA A 65 -15.69 0.47 3.59
CA ALA A 65 -14.27 0.33 3.38
C ALA A 65 -13.57 -0.21 4.65
N GLY A 66 -12.61 -1.11 4.46
CA GLY A 66 -11.83 -1.72 5.55
C GLY A 66 -10.38 -1.29 5.60
N ILE A 67 -9.93 -0.45 4.65
CA ILE A 67 -8.60 0.15 4.61
C ILE A 67 -8.71 1.54 3.97
N ILE A 68 -7.90 2.50 4.44
CA ILE A 68 -7.73 3.80 3.79
C ILE A 68 -6.60 3.64 2.77
N GLY A 69 -6.93 3.65 1.50
CA GLY A 69 -5.94 3.45 0.44
C GLY A 69 -6.47 2.63 -0.73
N GLU A 70 -5.69 2.53 -1.70
CA GLU A 70 -4.31 3.01 -1.86
C GLU A 70 -4.31 4.55 -2.07
N ILE A 71 -3.61 5.30 -1.21
CA ILE A 71 -3.48 6.76 -1.33
C ILE A 71 -2.32 7.06 -2.25
N GLY A 72 -2.59 7.74 -3.35
CA GLY A 72 -1.58 7.97 -4.39
C GLY A 72 -0.69 9.18 -4.10
N ILE A 73 0.61 8.94 -4.05
CA ILE A 73 1.68 9.93 -4.07
C ILE A 73 2.48 9.72 -5.35
N LYS A 74 2.47 10.72 -6.23
CA LYS A 74 3.01 10.55 -7.59
C LYS A 74 4.53 10.56 -7.63
N ASP A 75 5.14 11.56 -6.99
CA ASP A 75 6.58 11.83 -7.10
C ASP A 75 7.17 12.25 -5.73
N GLY A 76 8.47 12.59 -5.73
CA GLY A 76 9.17 13.04 -4.53
C GLY A 76 8.75 14.41 -3.99
N PHE A 77 8.01 15.21 -4.74
CA PHE A 77 7.51 16.51 -4.32
C PHE A 77 6.01 16.48 -4.07
N LEU A 78 5.62 16.60 -2.80
CA LEU A 78 4.22 16.63 -2.42
C LEU A 78 3.54 17.92 -2.87
N THR A 79 2.47 17.78 -3.62
CA THR A 79 1.59 18.90 -3.97
C THR A 79 0.73 19.33 -2.78
N GLY A 80 0.16 20.53 -2.82
CA GLY A 80 -0.75 21.00 -1.78
C GLY A 80 -1.96 20.08 -1.56
N ASN A 81 -2.47 19.44 -2.61
CA ASN A 81 -3.57 18.46 -2.50
C ASN A 81 -3.12 17.15 -1.88
N GLU A 82 -1.94 16.65 -2.23
CA GLU A 82 -1.39 15.44 -1.58
C GLU A 82 -1.16 15.66 -0.09
N ILE A 83 -0.59 16.81 0.31
CA ILE A 83 -0.43 17.19 1.73
C ILE A 83 -1.79 17.20 2.44
N LYS A 84 -2.79 17.85 1.85
CA LYS A 84 -4.17 17.92 2.38
C LYS A 84 -4.79 16.52 2.50
N ILE A 85 -4.58 15.64 1.54
CA ILE A 85 -5.05 14.26 1.58
C ILE A 85 -4.33 13.48 2.70
N ILE A 86 -3.00 13.60 2.82
CA ILE A 86 -2.24 12.92 3.87
C ILE A 86 -2.75 13.33 5.26
N GLN A 87 -3.00 14.62 5.48
CA GLN A 87 -3.61 15.11 6.72
C GLN A 87 -5.00 14.49 6.96
N ALA A 88 -5.85 14.48 5.94
CA ALA A 88 -7.20 13.94 6.05
C ALA A 88 -7.21 12.43 6.34
N VAL A 89 -6.38 11.64 5.66
CA VAL A 89 -6.32 10.18 5.89
C VAL A 89 -5.73 9.85 7.25
N SER A 90 -4.77 10.64 7.74
CA SER A 90 -4.22 10.52 9.10
C SER A 90 -5.29 10.73 10.16
N GLN A 91 -6.07 11.82 10.07
CA GLN A 91 -7.18 12.12 10.98
C GLN A 91 -8.29 11.05 10.88
N ALA A 92 -8.62 10.58 9.67
CA ALA A 92 -9.60 9.50 9.49
C ALA A 92 -9.12 8.18 10.12
N SER A 93 -7.82 7.84 10.00
CA SER A 93 -7.23 6.67 10.65
C SER A 93 -7.29 6.76 12.18
N ILE A 94 -6.97 7.92 12.76
CA ILE A 94 -7.09 8.15 14.20
C ILE A 94 -8.53 7.97 14.65
N ALA A 95 -9.49 8.57 13.93
CA ALA A 95 -10.90 8.52 14.26
C ALA A 95 -11.52 7.11 14.15
N THR A 96 -11.09 6.31 13.17
CA THR A 96 -11.72 5.03 12.83
C THR A 96 -10.92 3.80 13.23
N GLY A 97 -9.65 3.95 13.58
CA GLY A 97 -8.75 2.83 13.90
C GLY A 97 -8.27 2.02 12.69
N ILE A 98 -8.54 2.47 11.45
CA ILE A 98 -8.21 1.76 10.22
C ILE A 98 -6.84 2.19 9.69
N SER A 99 -6.07 1.24 9.17
CA SER A 99 -4.74 1.48 8.60
C SER A 99 -4.79 2.20 7.26
N ILE A 100 -3.67 2.84 6.91
CA ILE A 100 -3.49 3.60 5.68
C ILE A 100 -2.46 2.88 4.80
N SER A 101 -2.81 2.65 3.53
CA SER A 101 -1.89 2.13 2.51
C SER A 101 -1.58 3.23 1.49
N PHE A 102 -0.29 3.45 1.24
CA PHE A 102 0.19 4.45 0.29
C PHE A 102 0.76 3.79 -0.96
N HIS A 103 0.31 4.28 -2.11
CA HIS A 103 1.02 4.16 -3.39
C HIS A 103 2.08 5.26 -3.43
N TYR A 104 3.34 4.90 -3.46
CA TYR A 104 4.41 5.88 -3.48
C TYR A 104 5.33 5.71 -4.70
N GLY A 105 5.22 6.63 -5.65
CA GLY A 105 5.99 6.59 -6.91
C GLY A 105 7.45 7.02 -6.79
N GLY A 106 7.83 7.75 -5.74
CA GLY A 106 9.20 8.20 -5.52
C GLY A 106 10.17 7.07 -5.14
N THR A 107 11.47 7.28 -5.37
CA THR A 107 12.52 6.26 -5.16
C THR A 107 13.54 6.63 -4.07
N GLY A 108 13.36 7.74 -3.39
CA GLY A 108 14.37 8.26 -2.47
C GLY A 108 13.85 8.63 -1.09
N ARG A 109 14.65 9.48 -0.42
CA ARG A 109 14.45 9.92 0.97
C ARG A 109 13.28 10.90 1.16
N GLU A 110 12.66 11.37 0.10
CA GLU A 110 11.46 12.19 0.12
C GLU A 110 10.28 11.51 0.84
N ARG A 111 10.30 10.18 0.98
CA ARG A 111 9.34 9.38 1.75
C ARG A 111 9.23 9.83 3.21
N PHE A 112 10.31 10.35 3.78
CA PHE A 112 10.28 10.85 5.15
C PHE A 112 9.39 12.08 5.34
N LYS A 113 9.22 12.91 4.31
CA LYS A 113 8.27 14.06 4.36
C LYS A 113 6.82 13.58 4.54
N LEU A 114 6.46 12.47 3.90
CA LEU A 114 5.16 11.83 4.12
C LEU A 114 5.01 11.41 5.58
N LEU A 115 6.01 10.74 6.15
CA LEU A 115 5.99 10.28 7.54
C LEU A 115 5.97 11.46 8.53
N ASP A 116 6.66 12.56 8.24
CA ASP A 116 6.64 13.76 9.06
C ASP A 116 5.23 14.38 9.14
N ILE A 117 4.50 14.45 8.03
CA ILE A 117 3.12 14.95 8.02
C ILE A 117 2.23 14.04 8.87
N ILE A 118 2.33 12.72 8.68
CA ILE A 118 1.54 11.72 9.42
C ILE A 118 1.78 11.84 10.93
N ARG A 119 3.04 11.99 11.36
CA ARG A 119 3.41 12.18 12.77
C ARG A 119 2.90 13.49 13.33
N ASN A 120 2.98 14.58 12.55
CA ASN A 120 2.48 15.89 12.96
C ASN A 120 0.96 15.88 13.18
N GLU A 121 0.22 15.03 12.45
CA GLU A 121 -1.20 14.78 12.69
C GLU A 121 -1.45 13.85 13.89
N GLY A 122 -0.41 13.24 14.48
CA GLY A 122 -0.52 12.32 15.61
C GLY A 122 -1.00 10.91 15.24
N CYS A 123 -0.92 10.53 13.95
CA CYS A 123 -1.32 9.20 13.51
C CYS A 123 -0.23 8.18 13.85
N PRO A 124 -0.57 7.05 14.50
CA PRO A 124 0.37 5.99 14.82
C PRO A 124 0.99 5.36 13.57
N THR A 125 2.32 5.28 13.54
CA THR A 125 3.06 4.80 12.37
C THR A 125 2.88 3.30 12.09
N GLU A 126 2.56 2.52 13.11
CA GLU A 126 2.21 1.09 12.98
C GLU A 126 0.91 0.82 12.19
N ARG A 127 0.21 1.88 11.78
CA ARG A 127 -0.96 1.81 10.89
C ARG A 127 -0.62 2.14 9.44
N ILE A 128 0.64 2.43 9.14
CA ILE A 128 1.07 2.90 7.83
C ILE A 128 1.67 1.74 7.03
N ILE A 129 1.17 1.56 5.82
CA ILE A 129 1.72 0.64 4.83
C ILE A 129 2.31 1.48 3.70
N LEU A 130 3.61 1.33 3.46
CA LEU A 130 4.29 1.97 2.35
C LEU A 130 4.43 0.99 1.19
N GLY A 131 3.52 1.11 0.22
CA GLY A 131 3.49 0.32 -1.01
C GLY A 131 4.62 0.68 -1.98
N HIS A 132 4.78 -0.14 -3.00
CA HIS A 132 5.83 -0.04 -4.04
C HIS A 132 7.24 0.11 -3.48
N SER A 133 7.48 -0.51 -2.32
CA SER A 133 8.81 -0.52 -1.71
C SER A 133 9.81 -1.38 -2.51
N ASP A 134 9.33 -2.12 -3.50
CA ASP A 134 10.14 -2.73 -4.55
C ASP A 134 11.05 -1.71 -5.24
N LEU A 135 10.59 -0.47 -5.42
CA LEU A 135 11.34 0.63 -6.06
C LEU A 135 12.62 0.99 -5.31
N ILE A 136 12.66 0.68 -4.02
CA ILE A 136 13.83 0.91 -3.15
C ILE A 136 14.48 -0.37 -2.65
N ALA A 137 14.09 -1.55 -3.17
CA ALA A 137 14.60 -2.84 -2.71
C ALA A 137 16.13 -3.00 -2.89
N GLY A 138 16.75 -2.16 -3.71
CA GLY A 138 18.21 -2.07 -3.87
C GLY A 138 18.93 -1.18 -2.85
N ASP A 139 18.21 -0.40 -2.05
CA ASP A 139 18.73 0.52 -1.04
C ASP A 139 18.38 0.03 0.37
N LEU A 140 19.22 -0.88 0.89
CA LEU A 140 18.99 -1.50 2.20
C LEU A 140 18.99 -0.46 3.33
N ASP A 141 19.87 0.53 3.28
CA ASP A 141 19.99 1.54 4.34
C ASP A 141 18.71 2.38 4.42
N LEU A 142 18.16 2.78 3.27
CA LEU A 142 16.90 3.51 3.21
C LEU A 142 15.73 2.67 3.76
N ILE A 143 15.66 1.38 3.41
CA ILE A 143 14.62 0.48 3.93
C ILE A 143 14.72 0.35 5.45
N LEU A 144 15.92 0.11 5.98
CA LEU A 144 16.13 -0.03 7.42
C LEU A 144 15.74 1.25 8.18
N GLU A 145 16.14 2.42 7.67
CA GLU A 145 15.75 3.71 8.27
C GLU A 145 14.22 3.92 8.25
N LEU A 146 13.55 3.53 7.18
CA LEU A 146 12.08 3.57 7.12
C LEU A 146 11.43 2.61 8.13
N LEU A 147 11.96 1.42 8.28
CA LEU A 147 11.46 0.41 9.24
C LEU A 147 11.65 0.84 10.70
N GLU A 148 12.69 1.62 11.03
CA GLU A 148 12.88 2.21 12.37
C GLU A 148 11.72 3.13 12.79
N HIS A 149 10.94 3.66 11.83
CA HIS A 149 9.73 4.42 12.11
C HIS A 149 8.53 3.55 12.50
N GLY A 150 8.65 2.21 12.48
CA GLY A 150 7.60 1.27 12.88
C GLY A 150 6.51 1.06 11.83
N ILE A 151 6.70 1.53 10.60
CA ILE A 151 5.77 1.33 9.48
C ILE A 151 5.87 -0.08 8.92
N TYR A 152 4.90 -0.46 8.08
CA TYR A 152 5.01 -1.64 7.22
C TYR A 152 5.57 -1.26 5.86
N ILE A 153 6.58 -2.02 5.41
CA ILE A 153 7.09 -1.99 4.05
C ILE A 153 6.35 -3.05 3.25
N GLN A 154 5.77 -2.67 2.11
CA GLN A 154 5.09 -3.61 1.23
C GLN A 154 5.82 -3.72 -0.11
N PHE A 155 6.31 -4.92 -0.41
CA PHE A 155 6.79 -5.31 -1.73
C PHE A 155 5.60 -5.89 -2.50
N ASP A 156 5.14 -5.17 -3.51
CA ASP A 156 3.87 -5.47 -4.16
C ASP A 156 3.92 -5.59 -5.68
N LEU A 157 5.11 -5.59 -6.26
CA LEU A 157 5.31 -5.82 -7.69
C LEU A 157 5.79 -7.26 -8.00
N LEU A 158 5.53 -8.21 -7.07
CA LEU A 158 5.99 -9.58 -7.21
C LEU A 158 5.28 -10.33 -8.34
N GLY A 159 6.05 -11.08 -9.13
CA GLY A 159 5.52 -11.87 -10.24
C GLY A 159 5.08 -11.03 -11.45
N ARG A 160 5.36 -9.76 -11.47
CA ARG A 160 5.02 -8.87 -12.59
C ARG A 160 5.89 -9.22 -13.80
N VAL A 161 5.27 -9.83 -14.83
CA VAL A 161 5.94 -10.16 -16.10
C VAL A 161 6.00 -8.91 -16.96
N GLY A 162 7.20 -8.55 -17.43
CA GLY A 162 7.40 -7.38 -18.31
C GLY A 162 7.29 -6.02 -17.61
N ALA A 163 7.05 -5.97 -16.31
CA ALA A 163 7.23 -4.76 -15.54
C ALA A 163 8.73 -4.61 -15.23
N HIS A 164 9.40 -3.96 -16.11
CA HIS A 164 10.75 -3.49 -15.85
C HIS A 164 10.63 -2.26 -14.95
N LEU A 165 11.18 -2.34 -13.74
CA LEU A 165 11.45 -1.15 -12.96
C LEU A 165 12.38 -0.30 -13.83
N MET A 166 11.91 0.87 -14.26
CA MET A 166 12.75 1.88 -14.90
C MET A 166 13.63 2.49 -13.80
N ILE A 167 14.65 1.76 -13.40
CA ILE A 167 15.75 2.36 -12.66
C ILE A 167 16.51 3.14 -13.72
N GLU A 168 16.47 4.45 -13.66
CA GLU A 168 17.29 5.31 -14.51
C GLU A 168 18.75 4.87 -14.34
N ALA A 169 19.29 4.23 -15.37
CA ALA A 169 20.71 3.98 -15.41
C ALA A 169 21.39 5.34 -15.57
N SER A 170 22.07 5.78 -14.54
CA SER A 170 22.90 7.00 -14.57
C SER A 170 24.13 6.88 -15.48
N ASP A 171 24.28 5.77 -16.19
CA ASP A 171 25.39 5.51 -17.09
C ASP A 171 24.97 5.66 -18.56
N SER A 172 25.29 6.83 -19.12
CA SER A 172 25.09 7.15 -20.54
C SER A 172 25.90 6.30 -21.52
N SER A 173 26.75 5.38 -21.04
CA SER A 173 27.60 4.51 -21.87
C SER A 173 26.92 3.18 -22.22
N ASN A 174 25.81 2.82 -21.57
CA ASN A 174 25.10 1.59 -21.83
C ASN A 174 23.86 1.84 -22.71
N PRO A 175 23.86 1.43 -24.00
CA PRO A 175 22.72 1.63 -24.91
C PRO A 175 21.49 0.78 -24.54
N TRP A 176 21.64 -0.18 -23.61
CA TRP A 176 20.55 -1.00 -23.11
C TRP A 176 20.23 -0.59 -21.68
N PRO A 177 19.02 -0.11 -21.43
CA PRO A 177 18.61 0.26 -20.09
C PRO A 177 18.82 -0.91 -19.12
N SER A 178 19.39 -0.65 -17.94
CA SER A 178 19.68 -1.67 -16.91
C SER A 178 18.43 -2.40 -16.38
N TYR A 179 17.22 -1.90 -16.70
CA TYR A 179 15.96 -2.50 -16.34
C TYR A 179 15.71 -3.88 -16.97
N LEU A 180 16.42 -4.25 -18.04
CA LEU A 180 16.27 -5.57 -18.66
C LEU A 180 16.77 -6.73 -17.79
N ASN A 181 17.55 -6.44 -16.75
CA ASN A 181 18.24 -7.46 -15.95
C ASN A 181 17.73 -7.59 -14.52
N THR A 182 16.74 -6.79 -14.07
CA THR A 182 16.35 -6.81 -12.66
C THR A 182 14.83 -6.79 -12.53
N SER A 183 14.23 -7.92 -12.17
CA SER A 183 12.82 -7.97 -11.78
C SER A 183 12.68 -7.59 -10.31
N SER A 184 11.58 -6.95 -9.94
CA SER A 184 11.19 -6.70 -8.55
C SER A 184 11.31 -7.98 -7.72
N THR A 185 10.78 -9.10 -8.21
CA THR A 185 10.85 -10.41 -7.56
C THR A 185 12.28 -10.82 -7.22
N ALA A 186 13.25 -10.61 -8.12
CA ALA A 186 14.64 -10.97 -7.89
C ALA A 186 15.34 -10.05 -6.86
N LEU A 187 14.99 -8.75 -6.86
CA LEU A 187 15.52 -7.81 -5.86
C LEU A 187 14.97 -8.12 -4.48
N VAL A 188 13.67 -8.33 -4.37
CA VAL A 188 13.00 -8.66 -3.10
C VAL A 188 13.51 -9.99 -2.56
N SER A 189 13.71 -11.01 -3.40
CA SER A 189 14.29 -12.29 -3.01
C SER A 189 15.69 -12.15 -2.37
N LYS A 190 16.45 -11.15 -2.79
CA LYS A 190 17.80 -10.87 -2.24
C LYS A 190 17.76 -10.07 -0.94
N VAL A 191 16.88 -9.07 -0.85
CA VAL A 191 16.85 -8.18 0.32
C VAL A 191 16.08 -8.79 1.49
N LEU A 192 15.06 -9.59 1.22
CA LEU A 192 14.18 -10.15 2.23
C LEU A 192 14.89 -10.97 3.32
N PRO A 193 15.81 -11.91 3.01
CA PRO A 193 16.57 -12.65 4.04
C PRO A 193 17.35 -11.71 4.96
N THR A 194 17.91 -10.64 4.41
CA THR A 194 18.65 -9.63 5.18
C THR A 194 17.74 -8.89 6.14
N LEU A 195 16.59 -8.40 5.68
CA LEU A 195 15.60 -7.71 6.53
C LEU A 195 15.10 -8.61 7.66
N ILE A 196 14.86 -9.88 7.38
CA ILE A 196 14.47 -10.88 8.38
C ILE A 196 15.59 -11.07 9.41
N SER A 197 16.86 -11.16 8.98
CA SER A 197 18.01 -11.31 9.89
C SER A 197 18.21 -10.11 10.81
N TYR A 198 17.78 -8.91 10.40
CA TYR A 198 17.73 -7.70 11.23
C TYR A 198 16.49 -7.64 12.16
N GLY A 199 15.60 -8.64 12.11
CA GLY A 199 14.44 -8.74 12.99
C GLY A 199 13.18 -8.06 12.47
N TYR A 200 13.12 -7.66 11.21
CA TYR A 200 11.98 -6.93 10.63
C TYR A 200 10.94 -7.81 9.94
N ALA A 201 10.95 -9.13 10.15
CA ALA A 201 9.94 -10.02 9.57
C ALA A 201 8.50 -9.55 9.88
N ASP A 202 8.27 -8.96 11.06
CA ASP A 202 6.98 -8.47 11.54
C ASP A 202 6.54 -7.12 10.97
N ARG A 203 7.33 -6.53 10.05
CA ARG A 203 7.04 -5.26 9.38
C ARG A 203 7.00 -5.35 7.85
N ILE A 204 7.00 -6.56 7.31
CA ILE A 204 7.01 -6.80 5.86
C ILE A 204 5.67 -7.34 5.40
N LEU A 205 5.20 -6.82 4.26
CA LEU A 205 4.03 -7.30 3.53
C LEU A 205 4.42 -7.65 2.10
N LEU A 206 3.78 -8.67 1.54
CA LEU A 206 4.00 -9.10 0.15
C LEU A 206 2.69 -9.04 -0.63
N SER A 207 2.76 -8.57 -1.88
CA SER A 207 1.62 -8.48 -2.78
C SER A 207 2.05 -8.55 -4.25
N GLN A 208 1.12 -8.39 -5.20
CA GLN A 208 1.39 -8.55 -6.64
C GLN A 208 0.88 -7.40 -7.48
N ASP A 209 0.13 -6.46 -6.89
CA ASP A 209 -0.46 -5.31 -7.58
C ASP A 209 -1.10 -5.73 -8.93
N VAL A 210 -2.03 -6.68 -8.89
CA VAL A 210 -2.72 -7.15 -10.09
C VAL A 210 -3.78 -6.11 -10.49
N CYS A 211 -3.38 -5.14 -11.31
CA CYS A 211 -4.21 -4.02 -11.73
C CYS A 211 -4.54 -3.99 -13.23
N THR A 212 -3.94 -4.88 -14.03
CA THR A 212 -4.19 -4.98 -15.47
C THR A 212 -4.50 -6.40 -15.93
N LYS A 213 -5.22 -6.53 -17.04
CA LYS A 213 -5.60 -7.84 -17.60
C LYS A 213 -4.40 -8.74 -17.93
N ILE A 214 -3.30 -8.15 -18.41
CA ILE A 214 -2.10 -8.91 -18.79
C ILE A 214 -1.47 -9.63 -17.58
N GLN A 215 -1.72 -9.18 -16.36
CA GLN A 215 -1.21 -9.81 -15.14
C GLN A 215 -2.02 -11.07 -14.75
N LEU A 216 -3.21 -11.27 -15.31
CA LEU A 216 -4.04 -12.44 -15.03
C LEU A 216 -3.52 -13.67 -15.79
N LYS A 217 -3.55 -14.86 -15.18
CA LYS A 217 -3.14 -16.14 -15.80
C LYS A 217 -3.79 -16.38 -17.16
N LYS A 218 -5.07 -16.02 -17.31
CA LYS A 218 -5.80 -16.15 -18.58
C LYS A 218 -5.16 -15.39 -19.74
N PHE A 219 -4.41 -14.33 -19.45
CA PHE A 219 -3.76 -13.47 -20.44
C PHE A 219 -2.24 -13.57 -20.43
N GLY A 220 -1.68 -14.61 -19.80
CA GLY A 220 -0.25 -14.91 -19.80
C GLY A 220 0.52 -14.33 -18.59
N GLY A 221 -0.16 -13.67 -17.66
CA GLY A 221 0.45 -13.21 -16.41
C GLY A 221 0.51 -14.29 -15.33
N THR A 222 1.08 -13.96 -14.20
CA THR A 222 1.26 -14.86 -13.05
C THR A 222 0.00 -14.98 -12.16
N GLY A 223 -0.90 -13.99 -12.24
CA GLY A 223 -2.19 -13.97 -11.53
C GLY A 223 -2.04 -13.74 -10.02
N TYR A 224 -3.15 -13.92 -9.31
CA TYR A 224 -3.25 -13.68 -7.87
C TYR A 224 -2.56 -14.74 -6.99
N SER A 225 -2.18 -15.87 -7.54
CA SER A 225 -1.61 -16.99 -6.77
C SER A 225 -0.08 -17.07 -6.83
N PHE A 226 0.59 -16.16 -7.53
CA PHE A 226 2.04 -16.19 -7.74
C PHE A 226 2.84 -16.32 -6.43
N ILE A 227 2.50 -15.55 -5.41
CA ILE A 227 3.19 -15.61 -4.12
C ILE A 227 3.12 -17.02 -3.55
N LEU A 228 1.90 -17.60 -3.51
CA LEU A 228 1.66 -18.92 -2.91
C LEU A 228 2.26 -20.07 -3.73
N GLU A 229 2.15 -20.00 -5.06
CA GLU A 229 2.54 -21.09 -5.95
C GLU A 229 4.03 -21.09 -6.34
N SER A 230 4.65 -19.91 -6.33
CA SER A 230 6.01 -19.75 -6.87
C SER A 230 6.97 -19.07 -5.90
N PHE A 231 6.58 -17.95 -5.29
CA PHE A 231 7.51 -17.15 -4.50
C PHE A 231 7.79 -17.78 -3.13
N ILE A 232 6.78 -18.32 -2.43
CA ILE A 232 6.98 -19.03 -1.16
C ILE A 232 7.89 -20.26 -1.32
N PRO A 233 7.67 -21.18 -2.29
CA PRO A 233 8.60 -22.28 -2.51
C PRO A 233 10.04 -21.79 -2.70
N HIS A 234 10.24 -20.74 -3.47
CA HIS A 234 11.57 -20.15 -3.66
C HIS A 234 12.16 -19.58 -2.36
N LEU A 235 11.36 -18.88 -1.53
CA LEU A 235 11.83 -18.36 -0.24
C LEU A 235 12.28 -19.46 0.70
N LEU A 236 11.57 -20.60 0.73
CA LEU A 236 11.97 -21.79 1.49
C LEU A 236 13.31 -22.38 0.98
N GLU A 237 13.49 -22.45 -0.34
CA GLU A 237 14.74 -22.95 -0.96
C GLU A 237 15.95 -22.06 -0.62
N VAL A 238 15.76 -20.74 -0.52
CA VAL A 238 16.83 -19.81 -0.10
C VAL A 238 16.99 -19.71 1.41
N GLY A 239 16.26 -20.51 2.19
CA GLY A 239 16.48 -20.73 3.63
C GLY A 239 15.65 -19.82 4.55
N ILE A 240 14.62 -19.12 4.05
CA ILE A 240 13.67 -18.42 4.93
C ILE A 240 12.79 -19.45 5.63
N SER A 241 12.60 -19.29 6.94
CA SER A 241 11.83 -20.25 7.74
C SER A 241 10.32 -20.14 7.46
N GLN A 242 9.58 -21.24 7.71
CA GLN A 242 8.12 -21.23 7.62
C GLN A 242 7.51 -20.24 8.62
N ASP A 243 8.10 -20.08 9.81
CA ASP A 243 7.62 -19.15 10.83
C ASP A 243 7.72 -17.68 10.39
N ASP A 244 8.77 -17.32 9.64
CA ASP A 244 8.93 -16.00 9.05
C ASP A 244 7.92 -15.79 7.91
N ILE A 245 7.71 -16.79 7.06
CA ILE A 245 6.69 -16.77 6.01
C ILE A 245 5.30 -16.60 6.62
N ASP A 246 4.96 -17.35 7.66
CA ASP A 246 3.68 -17.23 8.36
C ASP A 246 3.53 -15.85 9.03
N THR A 247 4.62 -15.28 9.51
CA THR A 247 4.62 -13.92 10.04
C THR A 247 4.28 -12.91 8.94
N ILE A 248 4.97 -12.97 7.82
CA ILE A 248 4.80 -12.05 6.70
C ILE A 248 3.42 -12.17 6.03
N LEU A 249 2.91 -13.39 5.84
CA LEU A 249 1.70 -13.64 5.06
C LEU A 249 0.41 -13.75 5.88
N ILE A 250 0.51 -14.04 7.18
CA ILE A 250 -0.65 -14.28 8.03
C ILE A 250 -0.72 -13.28 9.18
N LYS A 251 0.35 -13.20 10.00
CA LYS A 251 0.32 -12.36 11.20
C LYS A 251 0.31 -10.87 10.86
N ASN A 252 1.22 -10.42 9.99
CA ASN A 252 1.32 -9.01 9.60
C ASN A 252 0.04 -8.49 8.92
N PRO A 253 -0.53 -9.17 7.89
CA PRO A 253 -1.80 -8.74 7.30
C PRO A 253 -2.94 -8.71 8.33
N ARG A 254 -3.05 -9.72 9.20
CA ARG A 254 -4.04 -9.73 10.27
C ARG A 254 -3.88 -8.51 11.19
N ASP A 255 -2.64 -8.22 11.60
CA ASP A 255 -2.37 -7.19 12.58
C ASP A 255 -2.54 -5.78 12.00
N VAL A 256 -2.11 -5.54 10.75
CA VAL A 256 -2.26 -4.24 10.11
C VAL A 256 -3.68 -3.97 9.62
N LEU A 257 -4.45 -5.01 9.27
CA LEU A 257 -5.85 -4.87 8.82
C LEU A 257 -6.85 -4.91 9.96
N GLN A 258 -6.41 -5.21 11.19
CA GLN A 258 -7.27 -5.14 12.36
C GLN A 258 -7.63 -3.69 12.69
N ILE A 259 -8.91 -3.43 12.97
CA ILE A 259 -9.35 -2.12 13.48
C ILE A 259 -8.69 -1.89 14.84
N LYS A 260 -7.89 -0.84 14.95
CA LYS A 260 -7.18 -0.45 16.16
C LYS A 260 -8.04 0.44 17.05
N GLN A 261 -7.46 1.03 18.09
CA GLN A 261 -8.15 1.94 18.99
C GLN A 261 -8.77 3.12 18.22
N ILE A 262 -10.05 3.38 18.50
CA ILE A 262 -10.85 4.45 17.90
C ILE A 262 -10.81 5.67 18.82
N ASP A 263 -10.57 6.85 18.26
CA ASP A 263 -10.81 8.12 18.96
C ASP A 263 -12.29 8.52 18.79
N SER A 264 -13.10 8.13 19.77
CA SER A 264 -14.55 8.41 19.77
C SER A 264 -14.87 9.90 19.78
N ASN A 265 -14.00 10.74 20.36
CA ASN A 265 -14.21 12.19 20.37
C ASN A 265 -13.99 12.78 18.99
N LEU A 266 -12.94 12.36 18.31
CA LEU A 266 -12.66 12.77 16.93
C LEU A 266 -13.73 12.21 15.98
N LEU A 267 -14.11 10.94 16.12
CA LEU A 267 -15.12 10.30 15.30
C LEU A 267 -16.47 11.04 15.37
N SER A 268 -16.91 11.45 16.57
CA SER A 268 -18.18 12.15 16.78
C SER A 268 -18.28 13.50 16.07
N LYS A 269 -17.15 14.13 15.72
CA LYS A 269 -17.15 15.37 14.91
C LYS A 269 -17.56 15.14 13.47
N PHE A 270 -17.39 13.93 12.96
CA PHE A 270 -17.59 13.60 11.54
C PHE A 270 -18.83 12.73 11.27
N VAL A 271 -19.24 11.93 12.25
CA VAL A 271 -20.48 11.13 12.19
C VAL A 271 -21.39 11.59 13.31
N LYS A 272 -22.55 12.13 12.95
CA LYS A 272 -23.68 12.26 13.88
C LYS A 272 -24.35 10.89 13.90
N CYS A 273 -24.18 10.13 14.99
CA CYS A 273 -24.97 8.94 15.26
C CYS A 273 -26.43 9.31 15.51
#